data_66aaf3f2012417c32de02d922ea0bcfe
#
_entry.id   66aaf3f2012417c32de02d922ea0bcfe
#
_cell.length_a   1.000
_cell.length_b   1.000
_cell.length_c   1.000
_cell.angle_alpha   90.00
_cell.angle_beta   90.00
_cell.angle_gamma   90.00
#
_symmetry.space_group_name_H-M   'P 1'
#
loop_
_entity.id
_entity.type
_entity.pdbx_description
1 polymer ?
#
loop_
_entity_poly.entity_id
_entity_poly.type
_entity_poly.pdbx_seq_one_letter_code
_entity_poly.pdbx_strand_id
1 'polypeptide(L)'
;GLIVPLLPTLIGSVAPLAVRDAATWGAALVMTFALLQLFFSPVLGSLSDRFGRRPVLVLAMLGFALSYLLLALADSLWMLFLGRALAGLTGASVATAMACAADLGTHGQRTRHFGWLYAGLALGMILGPALGGLLAMHGTTLPLLLAAGLCLLNALLAGLFLEETLPPARRRRLDPRRMNALRSISGLARQPGVGRLLAVLALVFLGLQAVMVVWPFFVIEKFHWSSAWIGYSLALYGVLAVLAQTLGVNLCKRRLDDARLLRLGLALQGCGLLLFALVDSSFWLVCALLPFALGSLATPAMQGLLSARVPVDRQGELQGVLSSLMSLAAIVGPPLMSGLFHWGSGPLAPVPLAGAPFLAGALLVLAGLVLAWQLRPTGEDRSWTG
;
A
#
# COMPACT_ATOMS: atom_id res chain seq x y z
N GLY A 1 -1.53 5.50 -6.74
CA GLY A 1 -0.71 4.84 -7.77
C GLY A 1 0.01 5.83 -8.69
N LEU A 2 -0.71 6.80 -9.25
CA LEU A 2 -0.24 7.71 -10.30
C LEU A 2 1.01 8.54 -9.90
N ILE A 3 1.11 8.98 -8.64
CA ILE A 3 2.21 9.83 -8.16
C ILE A 3 3.56 9.10 -8.02
N VAL A 4 3.55 7.77 -7.83
CA VAL A 4 4.79 7.02 -7.53
C VAL A 4 5.86 7.17 -8.61
N PRO A 5 5.57 6.97 -9.91
CA PRO A 5 6.57 7.15 -10.96
C PRO A 5 6.97 8.62 -11.18
N LEU A 6 6.18 9.57 -10.65
CA LEU A 6 6.39 11.00 -10.83
C LEU A 6 7.29 11.62 -9.75
N LEU A 7 7.43 10.98 -8.58
CA LEU A 7 8.14 11.56 -7.44
C LEU A 7 9.56 12.04 -7.78
N PRO A 8 10.42 11.28 -8.48
CA PRO A 8 11.76 11.73 -8.81
C PRO A 8 11.75 12.98 -9.71
N THR A 9 10.95 12.97 -10.76
CA THR A 9 10.84 14.09 -11.72
C THR A 9 10.19 15.32 -11.09
N LEU A 10 9.20 15.13 -10.21
CA LEU A 10 8.53 16.21 -9.50
C LEU A 10 9.47 16.89 -8.48
N ILE A 11 10.28 16.13 -7.76
CA ILE A 11 11.28 16.69 -6.85
C ILE A 11 12.37 17.39 -7.65
N GLY A 12 12.85 16.77 -8.73
CA GLY A 12 13.86 17.35 -9.61
C GLY A 12 13.45 18.65 -10.30
N SER A 13 12.13 18.85 -10.54
CA SER A 13 11.63 20.10 -11.15
C SER A 13 11.61 21.29 -10.18
N VAL A 14 11.51 21.04 -8.87
CA VAL A 14 11.46 22.10 -7.83
C VAL A 14 12.80 22.26 -7.08
N ALA A 15 13.68 21.26 -7.14
CA ALA A 15 14.99 21.30 -6.53
C ALA A 15 15.98 20.44 -7.33
N PRO A 16 17.08 21.01 -7.87
CA PRO A 16 18.09 20.27 -8.63
C PRO A 16 18.97 19.47 -7.68
N LEU A 17 18.50 18.29 -7.30
CA LEU A 17 19.14 17.38 -6.34
C LEU A 17 19.69 16.15 -7.05
N ALA A 18 20.75 15.54 -6.49
CA ALA A 18 21.16 14.20 -6.88
C ALA A 18 20.05 13.19 -6.59
N VAL A 19 19.93 12.12 -7.39
CA VAL A 19 18.84 11.13 -7.28
C VAL A 19 18.75 10.54 -5.86
N ARG A 20 19.88 10.28 -5.22
CA ARG A 20 19.94 9.79 -3.83
C ARG A 20 19.34 10.76 -2.80
N ASP A 21 19.59 12.08 -3.00
CA ASP A 21 19.05 13.11 -2.11
C ASP A 21 17.55 13.31 -2.37
N ALA A 22 17.15 13.27 -3.64
CA ALA A 22 15.75 13.28 -4.04
C ALA A 22 14.98 12.07 -3.45
N ALA A 23 15.60 10.89 -3.33
CA ALA A 23 14.98 9.72 -2.67
C ALA A 23 14.68 9.99 -1.19
N THR A 24 15.55 10.72 -0.48
CA THR A 24 15.34 11.11 0.92
C THR A 24 14.13 12.06 1.05
N TRP A 25 14.04 13.07 0.17
CA TRP A 25 12.88 13.96 0.13
C TRP A 25 11.60 13.25 -0.29
N GLY A 26 11.69 12.33 -1.25
CA GLY A 26 10.58 11.46 -1.64
C GLY A 26 10.04 10.62 -0.48
N ALA A 27 10.94 10.04 0.31
CA ALA A 27 10.59 9.30 1.52
C ALA A 27 9.91 10.21 2.57
N ALA A 28 10.42 11.42 2.77
CA ALA A 28 9.81 12.40 3.68
C ALA A 28 8.38 12.81 3.24
N LEU A 29 8.16 12.99 1.94
CA LEU A 29 6.84 13.27 1.37
C LEU A 29 5.86 12.11 1.57
N VAL A 30 6.31 10.86 1.39
CA VAL A 30 5.50 9.66 1.65
C VAL A 30 5.19 9.54 3.14
N MET A 31 6.18 9.75 4.00
CA MET A 31 6.02 9.72 5.46
C MET A 31 5.04 10.79 5.96
N THR A 32 5.11 12.02 5.43
CA THR A 32 4.18 13.11 5.77
C THR A 32 2.73 12.71 5.50
N PHE A 33 2.47 12.15 4.31
CA PHE A 33 1.14 11.62 3.97
C PHE A 33 0.71 10.52 4.95
N ALA A 34 1.57 9.52 5.20
CA ALA A 34 1.25 8.37 6.04
C ALA A 34 1.00 8.75 7.50
N LEU A 35 1.81 9.68 8.05
CA LEU A 35 1.62 10.20 9.41
C LEU A 35 0.26 10.87 9.57
N LEU A 36 -0.05 11.82 8.70
CA LEU A 36 -1.32 12.53 8.79
C LEU A 36 -2.51 11.59 8.53
N GLN A 37 -2.40 10.68 7.58
CA GLN A 37 -3.43 9.67 7.34
C GLN A 37 -3.66 8.79 8.58
N LEU A 38 -2.61 8.36 9.28
CA LEU A 38 -2.73 7.54 10.50
C LEU A 38 -3.55 8.25 11.57
N PHE A 39 -3.27 9.54 11.82
CA PHE A 39 -3.98 10.30 12.86
C PHE A 39 -5.38 10.74 12.44
N PHE A 40 -5.56 11.15 11.18
CA PHE A 40 -6.82 11.74 10.72
C PHE A 40 -7.80 10.71 10.13
N SER A 41 -7.37 9.52 9.71
CA SER A 41 -8.29 8.50 9.20
C SER A 41 -9.35 8.06 10.23
N PRO A 42 -9.03 7.82 11.52
CA PRO A 42 -10.04 7.55 12.54
C PRO A 42 -10.95 8.75 12.82
N VAL A 43 -10.42 9.98 12.73
CA VAL A 43 -11.20 11.22 12.90
C VAL A 43 -12.24 11.33 11.79
N LEU A 44 -11.82 11.18 10.54
CA LEU A 44 -12.71 11.20 9.36
C LEU A 44 -13.73 10.06 9.40
N GLY A 45 -13.31 8.86 9.84
CA GLY A 45 -14.24 7.75 10.08
C GLY A 45 -15.32 8.11 11.09
N SER A 46 -14.94 8.70 12.22
CA SER A 46 -15.88 9.16 13.26
C SER A 46 -16.77 10.31 12.79
N LEU A 47 -16.22 11.25 11.98
CA LEU A 47 -17.01 12.31 11.33
C LEU A 47 -18.04 11.71 10.36
N SER A 48 -17.64 10.67 9.61
CA SER A 48 -18.51 9.93 8.71
C SER A 48 -19.66 9.21 9.46
N ASP A 49 -19.38 8.68 10.66
CA ASP A 49 -20.40 8.08 11.53
C ASP A 49 -21.37 9.12 12.12
N ARG A 50 -20.93 10.38 12.27
CA ARG A 50 -21.73 11.46 12.87
C ARG A 50 -22.52 12.26 11.83
N PHE A 51 -21.87 12.69 10.76
CA PHE A 51 -22.45 13.61 9.77
C PHE A 51 -23.05 12.90 8.56
N GLY A 52 -22.74 11.62 8.39
CA GLY A 52 -23.12 10.81 7.22
C GLY A 52 -21.92 10.46 6.35
N ARG A 53 -22.08 9.42 5.55
CA ARG A 53 -21.02 8.87 4.68
C ARG A 53 -20.72 9.79 3.49
N ARG A 54 -21.80 10.25 2.81
CA ARG A 54 -21.73 11.04 1.60
C ARG A 54 -20.94 12.36 1.78
N PRO A 55 -21.23 13.26 2.74
CA PRO A 55 -20.53 14.52 2.87
C PRO A 55 -19.05 14.34 3.18
N VAL A 56 -18.69 13.33 3.98
CA VAL A 56 -17.28 13.06 4.32
C VAL A 56 -16.53 12.47 3.11
N LEU A 57 -17.17 11.62 2.31
CA LEU A 57 -16.57 11.10 1.08
C LEU A 57 -16.33 12.22 0.07
N VAL A 58 -17.30 13.11 -0.15
CA VAL A 58 -17.17 14.28 -1.03
C VAL A 58 -16.04 15.18 -0.56
N LEU A 59 -15.99 15.51 0.74
CA LEU A 59 -14.91 16.32 1.31
C LEU A 59 -13.53 15.68 1.12
N ALA A 60 -13.41 14.37 1.32
CA ALA A 60 -12.18 13.64 1.09
C ALA A 60 -11.73 13.72 -0.38
N MET A 61 -12.65 13.57 -1.34
CA MET A 61 -12.33 13.68 -2.77
C MET A 61 -11.93 15.11 -3.16
N LEU A 62 -12.59 16.13 -2.64
CA LEU A 62 -12.21 17.53 -2.84
C LEU A 62 -10.82 17.84 -2.25
N GLY A 63 -10.51 17.30 -1.07
CA GLY A 63 -9.19 17.39 -0.47
C GLY A 63 -8.10 16.74 -1.32
N PHE A 64 -8.35 15.56 -1.88
CA PHE A 64 -7.43 14.95 -2.83
C PHE A 64 -7.28 15.76 -4.12
N ALA A 65 -8.37 16.31 -4.67
CA ALA A 65 -8.29 17.16 -5.86
C ALA A 65 -7.41 18.40 -5.60
N LEU A 66 -7.62 19.09 -4.49
CA LEU A 66 -6.80 20.24 -4.09
C LEU A 66 -5.34 19.84 -3.83
N SER A 67 -5.10 18.69 -3.21
CA SER A 67 -3.75 18.13 -3.03
C SER A 67 -3.04 17.96 -4.37
N TYR A 68 -3.68 17.34 -5.37
CA TYR A 68 -3.09 17.13 -6.69
C TYR A 68 -2.89 18.45 -7.44
N LEU A 69 -3.76 19.44 -7.28
CA LEU A 69 -3.56 20.80 -7.83
C LEU A 69 -2.34 21.48 -7.19
N LEU A 70 -2.18 21.39 -5.87
CA LEU A 70 -0.99 21.91 -5.19
C LEU A 70 0.29 21.26 -5.71
N LEU A 71 0.28 19.94 -5.92
CA LEU A 71 1.43 19.22 -6.47
C LEU A 71 1.70 19.59 -7.93
N ALA A 72 0.66 19.85 -8.74
CA ALA A 72 0.77 20.24 -10.14
C ALA A 72 1.35 21.65 -10.33
N LEU A 73 1.08 22.54 -9.38
CA LEU A 73 1.49 23.94 -9.37
C LEU A 73 2.73 24.18 -8.48
N ALA A 74 3.33 23.12 -7.94
CA ALA A 74 4.43 23.26 -6.98
C ALA A 74 5.67 23.85 -7.65
N ASP A 75 6.19 24.93 -7.07
CA ASP A 75 7.44 25.59 -7.39
C ASP A 75 8.52 25.38 -6.31
N SER A 76 8.16 24.76 -5.19
CA SER A 76 9.01 24.56 -4.02
C SER A 76 8.72 23.25 -3.32
N LEU A 77 9.72 22.72 -2.59
CA LEU A 77 9.55 21.52 -1.75
C LEU A 77 8.43 21.70 -0.71
N TRP A 78 8.29 22.90 -0.14
CA TRP A 78 7.24 23.19 0.83
C TRP A 78 5.83 23.00 0.26
N MET A 79 5.61 23.38 -0.98
CA MET A 79 4.33 23.20 -1.64
C MET A 79 4.03 21.71 -1.90
N LEU A 80 5.07 20.91 -2.18
CA LEU A 80 4.94 19.45 -2.24
C LEU A 80 4.53 18.87 -0.88
N PHE A 81 5.15 19.34 0.22
CA PHE A 81 4.77 18.92 1.58
C PHE A 81 3.34 19.31 1.93
N LEU A 82 2.91 20.52 1.59
CA LEU A 82 1.53 20.97 1.80
C LEU A 82 0.52 20.09 1.04
N GLY A 83 0.79 19.79 -0.23
CA GLY A 83 -0.03 18.87 -1.02
C GLY A 83 -0.10 17.47 -0.38
N ARG A 84 1.04 16.92 0.06
CA ARG A 84 1.08 15.60 0.72
C ARG A 84 0.40 15.61 2.09
N ALA A 85 0.54 16.70 2.84
CA ALA A 85 -0.15 16.90 4.11
C ALA A 85 -1.68 16.93 3.92
N LEU A 86 -2.16 17.69 2.96
CA LEU A 86 -3.59 17.78 2.65
C LEU A 86 -4.15 16.43 2.21
N ALA A 87 -3.43 15.69 1.37
CA ALA A 87 -3.80 14.33 0.98
C ALA A 87 -3.90 13.40 2.20
N GLY A 88 -2.96 13.49 3.14
CA GLY A 88 -2.97 12.71 4.38
C GLY A 88 -4.14 13.06 5.30
N LEU A 89 -4.42 14.36 5.47
CA LEU A 89 -5.56 14.86 6.25
C LEU A 89 -6.91 14.37 5.71
N THR A 90 -7.04 14.21 4.39
CA THR A 90 -8.27 13.78 3.72
C THR A 90 -8.26 12.30 3.33
N GLY A 91 -7.24 11.53 3.73
CA GLY A 91 -6.91 10.19 3.26
C GLY A 91 -7.87 9.05 3.64
N ALA A 92 -9.02 9.32 4.27
CA ALA A 92 -9.96 8.28 4.71
C ALA A 92 -11.00 7.87 3.64
N SER A 93 -10.84 8.27 2.38
CA SER A 93 -11.81 8.00 1.31
C SER A 93 -12.11 6.52 1.11
N VAL A 94 -11.10 5.66 1.14
CA VAL A 94 -11.26 4.21 0.99
C VAL A 94 -12.03 3.61 2.16
N ALA A 95 -11.70 3.99 3.40
CA ALA A 95 -12.41 3.51 4.59
C ALA A 95 -13.89 3.95 4.58
N THR A 96 -14.17 5.20 4.20
CA THR A 96 -15.54 5.72 4.08
C THR A 96 -16.30 5.01 2.94
N ALA A 97 -15.68 4.76 1.79
CA ALA A 97 -16.30 4.01 0.70
C ALA A 97 -16.63 2.56 1.09
N MET A 98 -15.72 1.89 1.83
CA MET A 98 -15.98 0.56 2.38
C MET A 98 -17.15 0.58 3.37
N ALA A 99 -17.26 1.62 4.22
CA ALA A 99 -18.38 1.79 5.11
C ALA A 99 -19.71 1.98 4.34
N CYS A 100 -19.72 2.81 3.27
CA CYS A 100 -20.88 2.93 2.38
C CYS A 100 -21.30 1.57 1.79
N ALA A 101 -20.35 0.79 1.29
CA ALA A 101 -20.63 -0.53 0.75
C ALA A 101 -21.21 -1.51 1.79
N ALA A 102 -20.74 -1.40 3.04
CA ALA A 102 -21.29 -2.17 4.15
C ALA A 102 -22.73 -1.79 4.50
N ASP A 103 -23.08 -0.49 4.36
CA ASP A 103 -24.40 0.05 4.68
C ASP A 103 -25.44 -0.26 3.56
N LEU A 104 -25.00 -0.38 2.30
CA LEU A 104 -25.85 -0.49 1.09
C LEU A 104 -26.47 -1.85 0.81
N GLY A 105 -26.39 -2.86 1.68
CA GLY A 105 -26.94 -4.13 1.26
C GLY A 105 -27.28 -5.17 2.32
N THR A 106 -28.13 -6.13 1.94
CA THR A 106 -28.32 -7.40 2.65
C THR A 106 -27.02 -8.21 2.65
N HIS A 107 -26.90 -9.23 3.49
CA HIS A 107 -25.64 -9.98 3.70
C HIS A 107 -24.99 -10.48 2.40
N GLY A 108 -25.79 -10.95 1.42
CA GLY A 108 -25.29 -11.42 0.10
C GLY A 108 -24.85 -10.29 -0.85
N GLN A 109 -25.49 -9.12 -0.77
CA GLN A 109 -25.17 -7.98 -1.64
C GLN A 109 -23.89 -7.25 -1.19
N ARG A 110 -23.58 -7.26 0.12
CA ARG A 110 -22.36 -6.66 0.68
C ARG A 110 -21.10 -7.22 0.05
N THR A 111 -21.00 -8.54 -0.09
CA THR A 111 -19.86 -9.21 -0.73
C THR A 111 -19.64 -8.73 -2.16
N ARG A 112 -20.73 -8.53 -2.92
CA ARG A 112 -20.66 -8.00 -4.29
C ARG A 112 -20.18 -6.54 -4.33
N HIS A 113 -20.66 -5.68 -3.42
CA HIS A 113 -20.25 -4.28 -3.33
C HIS A 113 -18.76 -4.16 -2.95
N PHE A 114 -18.30 -4.93 -1.98
CA PHE A 114 -16.87 -5.00 -1.65
C PHE A 114 -16.05 -5.51 -2.84
N GLY A 115 -16.54 -6.51 -3.57
CA GLY A 115 -15.88 -7.01 -4.78
C GLY A 115 -15.67 -5.92 -5.83
N TRP A 116 -16.67 -5.07 -6.10
CA TRP A 116 -16.54 -3.94 -7.02
C TRP A 116 -15.54 -2.88 -6.53
N LEU A 117 -15.53 -2.59 -5.22
CA LEU A 117 -14.56 -1.63 -4.65
C LEU A 117 -13.13 -2.15 -4.76
N TYR A 118 -12.89 -3.42 -4.41
CA TYR A 118 -11.56 -4.01 -4.54
C TYR A 118 -11.11 -4.12 -6.00
N ALA A 119 -12.01 -4.42 -6.93
CA ALA A 119 -11.71 -4.41 -8.36
C ALA A 119 -11.30 -3.00 -8.84
N GLY A 120 -12.02 -1.96 -8.41
CA GLY A 120 -11.67 -0.57 -8.70
C GLY A 120 -10.32 -0.16 -8.12
N LEU A 121 -10.01 -0.57 -6.87
CA LEU A 121 -8.71 -0.34 -6.25
C LEU A 121 -7.58 -1.04 -7.02
N ALA A 122 -7.78 -2.30 -7.43
CA ALA A 122 -6.81 -3.06 -8.21
C ALA A 122 -6.56 -2.41 -9.58
N LEU A 123 -7.61 -2.00 -10.28
CA LEU A 123 -7.50 -1.25 -11.54
C LEU A 123 -6.73 0.06 -11.34
N GLY A 124 -7.01 0.82 -10.29
CA GLY A 124 -6.28 2.05 -9.95
C GLY A 124 -4.81 1.81 -9.62
N MET A 125 -4.47 0.67 -9.03
CA MET A 125 -3.07 0.30 -8.76
C MET A 125 -2.31 -0.11 -10.03
N ILE A 126 -2.98 -0.64 -11.05
CA ILE A 126 -2.40 -1.03 -12.34
C ILE A 126 -2.32 0.19 -13.27
N LEU A 127 -3.46 0.83 -13.51
CA LEU A 127 -3.57 1.93 -14.48
C LEU A 127 -2.92 3.22 -13.97
N GLY A 128 -2.94 3.46 -12.65
CA GLY A 128 -2.39 4.68 -12.07
C GLY A 128 -0.92 4.90 -12.40
N PRO A 129 0.00 3.98 -12.07
CA PRO A 129 1.41 4.12 -12.41
C PRO A 129 1.67 4.15 -13.93
N ALA A 130 0.92 3.32 -14.72
CA ALA A 130 1.06 3.30 -16.16
C ALA A 130 0.72 4.65 -16.80
N LEU A 131 -0.45 5.20 -16.46
CA LEU A 131 -0.90 6.52 -16.93
C LEU A 131 0.00 7.64 -16.41
N GLY A 132 0.40 7.55 -15.13
CA GLY A 132 1.31 8.52 -14.52
C GLY A 132 2.65 8.58 -15.25
N GLY A 133 3.27 7.44 -15.50
CA GLY A 133 4.54 7.35 -16.23
C GLY A 133 4.42 7.76 -17.70
N LEU A 134 3.38 7.34 -18.40
CA LEU A 134 3.14 7.68 -19.80
C LEU A 134 2.90 9.19 -19.98
N LEU A 135 2.01 9.77 -19.19
CA LEU A 135 1.69 11.19 -19.26
C LEU A 135 2.86 12.09 -18.82
N ALA A 136 3.74 11.58 -17.96
CA ALA A 136 4.95 12.30 -17.53
C ALA A 136 5.91 12.61 -18.68
N MET A 137 5.82 11.88 -19.80
CA MET A 137 6.58 12.21 -21.03
C MET A 137 6.22 13.59 -21.61
N HIS A 138 5.01 14.09 -21.30
CA HIS A 138 4.52 15.40 -21.71
C HIS A 138 4.62 16.47 -20.60
N GLY A 139 5.33 16.14 -19.52
CA GLY A 139 5.52 16.97 -18.33
C GLY A 139 4.83 16.41 -17.09
N THR A 140 5.36 16.79 -15.92
CA THR A 140 4.87 16.29 -14.62
C THR A 140 3.50 16.84 -14.23
N THR A 141 3.12 18.00 -14.77
CA THR A 141 1.86 18.68 -14.45
C THR A 141 0.63 17.94 -14.99
N LEU A 142 0.73 17.41 -16.23
CA LEU A 142 -0.42 16.78 -16.91
C LEU A 142 -1.02 15.58 -16.12
N PRO A 143 -0.23 14.59 -15.66
CA PRO A 143 -0.78 13.48 -14.88
C PRO A 143 -1.39 13.93 -13.54
N LEU A 144 -0.85 14.98 -12.91
CA LEU A 144 -1.38 15.53 -11.66
C LEU A 144 -2.70 16.26 -11.87
N LEU A 145 -2.84 17.02 -12.97
CA LEU A 145 -4.10 17.65 -13.36
C LEU A 145 -5.16 16.60 -13.71
N LEU A 146 -4.80 15.51 -14.40
CA LEU A 146 -5.70 14.39 -14.64
C LEU A 146 -6.20 13.79 -13.33
N ALA A 147 -5.29 13.56 -12.37
CA ALA A 147 -5.66 13.03 -11.06
C ALA A 147 -6.60 13.99 -10.31
N ALA A 148 -6.32 15.29 -10.33
CA ALA A 148 -7.19 16.30 -9.74
C ALA A 148 -8.58 16.30 -10.39
N GLY A 149 -8.65 16.26 -11.73
CA GLY A 149 -9.90 16.20 -12.49
C GLY A 149 -10.71 14.93 -12.16
N LEU A 150 -10.07 13.77 -12.07
CA LEU A 150 -10.72 12.52 -11.66
C LEU A 150 -11.27 12.59 -10.23
N CYS A 151 -10.54 13.21 -9.31
CA CYS A 151 -11.01 13.41 -7.93
C CYS A 151 -12.20 14.39 -7.88
N LEU A 152 -12.17 15.47 -8.66
CA LEU A 152 -13.31 16.41 -8.79
C LEU A 152 -14.53 15.73 -9.41
N LEU A 153 -14.33 14.95 -10.47
CA LEU A 153 -15.41 14.17 -11.09
C LEU A 153 -16.02 13.19 -10.08
N ASN A 154 -15.20 12.46 -9.33
CA ASN A 154 -15.68 11.57 -8.28
C ASN A 154 -16.43 12.31 -7.17
N ALA A 155 -15.94 13.50 -6.75
CA ALA A 155 -16.64 14.34 -5.78
C ALA A 155 -18.01 14.78 -6.31
N LEU A 156 -18.09 15.18 -7.58
CA LEU A 156 -19.32 15.58 -8.24
C LEU A 156 -20.30 14.41 -8.35
N LEU A 157 -19.83 13.25 -8.86
CA LEU A 157 -20.67 12.04 -8.97
C LEU A 157 -21.18 11.57 -7.61
N ALA A 158 -20.32 11.56 -6.57
CA ALA A 158 -20.74 11.23 -5.22
C ALA A 158 -21.72 12.27 -4.65
N GLY A 159 -21.49 13.57 -4.96
CA GLY A 159 -22.37 14.65 -4.55
C GLY A 159 -23.74 14.66 -5.25
N LEU A 160 -23.86 14.16 -6.46
CA LEU A 160 -25.12 14.16 -7.23
C LEU A 160 -25.88 12.84 -7.12
N PHE A 161 -25.18 11.71 -7.19
CA PHE A 161 -25.80 10.40 -7.38
C PHE A 161 -25.71 9.48 -6.17
N LEU A 162 -24.76 9.71 -5.24
CA LEU A 162 -24.67 8.87 -4.04
C LEU A 162 -25.71 9.31 -3.04
N GLU A 163 -26.66 8.45 -2.72
CA GLU A 163 -27.58 8.67 -1.60
C GLU A 163 -26.86 8.51 -0.26
N GLU A 164 -27.34 9.21 0.80
CA GLU A 164 -26.79 9.05 2.13
C GLU A 164 -27.11 7.62 2.65
N THR A 165 -26.07 6.85 2.91
CA THR A 165 -26.19 5.45 3.31
C THR A 165 -26.40 5.25 4.81
N LEU A 166 -26.07 6.29 5.63
CA LEU A 166 -26.21 6.23 7.08
C LEU A 166 -27.43 7.06 7.56
N PRO A 167 -28.58 6.43 7.86
CA PRO A 167 -29.77 7.10 8.36
C PRO A 167 -29.47 7.89 9.64
N PRO A 168 -30.12 9.06 9.87
CA PRO A 168 -29.90 9.88 11.06
C PRO A 168 -30.04 9.11 12.39
N ALA A 169 -30.95 8.14 12.45
CA ALA A 169 -31.19 7.31 13.64
C ALA A 169 -30.02 6.37 13.99
N ARG A 170 -29.13 6.06 13.02
CA ARG A 170 -27.95 5.20 13.22
C ARG A 170 -26.65 6.01 13.41
N ARG A 171 -26.71 7.34 13.33
CA ARG A 171 -25.54 8.21 13.54
C ARG A 171 -25.07 8.14 14.99
N ARG A 172 -23.76 8.07 15.18
CA ARG A 172 -23.12 7.91 16.49
C ARG A 172 -22.47 9.19 16.94
N ARG A 173 -22.37 9.39 18.26
CA ARG A 173 -21.53 10.46 18.84
C ARG A 173 -20.05 10.11 18.68
N LEU A 174 -19.20 11.12 18.55
CA LEU A 174 -17.74 10.97 18.51
C LEU A 174 -17.25 10.30 19.80
N ASP A 175 -16.52 9.21 19.68
CA ASP A 175 -15.90 8.49 20.79
C ASP A 175 -14.37 8.44 20.62
N PRO A 176 -13.61 9.31 21.31
CA PRO A 176 -12.16 9.36 21.21
C PRO A 176 -11.45 8.07 21.67
N ARG A 177 -12.11 7.23 22.50
CA ARG A 177 -11.52 6.02 23.07
C ARG A 177 -11.33 4.91 22.03
N ARG A 178 -12.05 4.96 20.91
CA ARG A 178 -11.94 3.97 19.79
C ARG A 178 -10.76 4.22 18.85
N MET A 179 -10.00 5.29 19.08
CA MET A 179 -8.90 5.72 18.22
C MET A 179 -7.53 5.11 18.59
N ASN A 180 -7.46 4.21 19.56
CA ASN A 180 -6.17 3.70 20.05
C ASN A 180 -5.76 2.41 19.33
N ALA A 181 -5.12 2.56 18.16
CA ALA A 181 -4.63 1.46 17.33
C ALA A 181 -3.61 0.56 18.06
N LEU A 182 -2.72 1.15 18.89
CA LEU A 182 -1.69 0.39 19.59
C LEU A 182 -2.26 -0.57 20.63
N ARG A 183 -3.35 -0.19 21.31
CA ARG A 183 -4.04 -1.06 22.27
C ARG A 183 -4.67 -2.27 21.59
N SER A 184 -5.25 -2.09 20.41
CA SER A 184 -5.82 -3.18 19.62
C SER A 184 -4.76 -4.15 19.12
N ILE A 185 -3.61 -3.63 18.64
CA ILE A 185 -2.46 -4.47 18.24
C ILE A 185 -2.00 -5.35 19.42
N SER A 186 -1.79 -4.75 20.59
CA SER A 186 -1.32 -5.49 21.78
C SER A 186 -2.36 -6.51 22.27
N GLY A 187 -3.64 -6.21 22.16
CA GLY A 187 -4.73 -7.11 22.54
C GLY A 187 -4.81 -8.36 21.66
N LEU A 188 -4.72 -8.18 20.34
CA LEU A 188 -4.73 -9.30 19.40
C LEU A 188 -3.42 -10.09 19.38
N ALA A 189 -2.29 -9.42 19.56
CA ALA A 189 -0.97 -10.07 19.60
C ALA A 189 -0.81 -11.08 20.77
N ARG A 190 -1.58 -10.92 21.85
CA ARG A 190 -1.57 -11.85 22.99
C ARG A 190 -2.34 -13.16 22.70
N GLN A 191 -3.11 -13.24 21.62
CA GLN A 191 -3.80 -14.47 21.26
C GLN A 191 -2.81 -15.51 20.71
N PRO A 192 -3.01 -16.81 21.03
CA PRO A 192 -2.11 -17.88 20.58
C PRO A 192 -1.98 -17.92 19.05
N GLY A 193 -0.77 -17.84 18.54
CA GLY A 193 -0.44 -17.88 17.10
C GLY A 193 -0.76 -16.61 16.30
N VAL A 194 -1.58 -15.68 16.81
CA VAL A 194 -1.90 -14.41 16.12
C VAL A 194 -0.71 -13.46 16.18
N GLY A 195 -0.09 -13.29 17.35
CA GLY A 195 1.05 -12.39 17.51
C GLY A 195 2.21 -12.69 16.56
N ARG A 196 2.49 -13.99 16.31
CA ARG A 196 3.54 -14.40 15.36
C ARG A 196 3.16 -14.05 13.92
N LEU A 197 1.90 -14.26 13.51
CA LEU A 197 1.43 -13.87 12.18
C LEU A 197 1.47 -12.35 11.99
N LEU A 198 1.12 -11.58 13.01
CA LEU A 198 1.22 -10.11 12.98
C LEU A 198 2.69 -9.66 12.88
N ALA A 199 3.63 -10.35 13.53
CA ALA A 199 5.07 -10.08 13.41
C ALA A 199 5.57 -10.38 11.97
N VAL A 200 5.18 -11.53 11.38
CA VAL A 200 5.47 -11.84 9.97
C VAL A 200 4.94 -10.73 9.06
N LEU A 201 3.70 -10.31 9.26
CA LEU A 201 3.07 -9.27 8.46
C LEU A 201 3.79 -7.91 8.59
N ALA A 202 4.19 -7.54 9.81
CA ALA A 202 4.94 -6.30 10.05
C ALA A 202 6.29 -6.31 9.32
N LEU A 203 7.03 -7.43 9.36
CA LEU A 203 8.29 -7.60 8.63
C LEU A 203 8.08 -7.52 7.12
N VAL A 204 7.04 -8.16 6.60
CA VAL A 204 6.69 -8.11 5.17
C VAL A 204 6.34 -6.69 4.74
N PHE A 205 5.45 -6.01 5.47
CA PHE A 205 5.07 -4.63 5.14
C PHE A 205 6.26 -3.67 5.19
N LEU A 206 7.15 -3.84 6.16
CA LEU A 206 8.36 -3.04 6.24
C LEU A 206 9.33 -3.35 5.08
N GLY A 207 9.52 -4.63 4.73
CA GLY A 207 10.35 -5.03 3.60
C GLY A 207 9.84 -4.53 2.26
N LEU A 208 8.51 -4.50 2.06
CA LEU A 208 7.87 -3.98 0.85
C LEU A 208 8.06 -2.46 0.65
N GLN A 209 8.37 -1.71 1.70
CA GLN A 209 8.65 -0.28 1.57
C GLN A 209 9.89 -0.01 0.71
N ALA A 210 10.81 -0.96 0.58
CA ALA A 210 11.93 -0.85 -0.36
C ALA A 210 11.44 -0.61 -1.80
N VAL A 211 10.42 -1.36 -2.23
CA VAL A 211 9.83 -1.18 -3.58
C VAL A 211 8.93 0.04 -3.64
N MET A 212 8.08 0.24 -2.62
CA MET A 212 7.09 1.33 -2.64
C MET A 212 7.72 2.73 -2.68
N VAL A 213 8.91 2.89 -2.08
CA VAL A 213 9.57 4.20 -1.91
C VAL A 213 10.77 4.34 -2.82
N VAL A 214 11.63 3.31 -2.89
CA VAL A 214 12.95 3.45 -3.53
C VAL A 214 12.93 3.04 -5.00
N TRP A 215 11.99 2.20 -5.45
CA TRP A 215 11.96 1.68 -6.81
C TRP A 215 12.18 2.75 -7.90
N PRO A 216 11.45 3.89 -7.92
CA PRO A 216 11.62 4.89 -8.98
C PRO A 216 13.03 5.49 -9.00
N PHE A 217 13.59 5.76 -7.84
CA PHE A 217 14.93 6.35 -7.69
C PHE A 217 16.03 5.34 -8.06
N PHE A 218 15.88 4.11 -7.63
CA PHE A 218 16.83 3.02 -7.93
C PHE A 218 16.95 2.75 -9.43
N VAL A 219 15.82 2.66 -10.14
CA VAL A 219 15.86 2.36 -11.58
C VAL A 219 16.33 3.55 -12.41
N ILE A 220 16.17 4.78 -11.94
CA ILE A 220 16.78 5.96 -12.55
C ILE A 220 18.29 5.93 -12.32
N GLU A 221 18.73 5.74 -11.07
CA GLU A 221 20.14 5.78 -10.70
C GLU A 221 20.96 4.67 -11.39
N LYS A 222 20.45 3.43 -11.37
CA LYS A 222 21.19 2.26 -11.84
C LYS A 222 20.99 1.96 -13.33
N PHE A 223 19.78 2.20 -13.86
CA PHE A 223 19.40 1.76 -15.21
C PHE A 223 18.98 2.91 -16.13
N HIS A 224 18.98 4.16 -15.64
CA HIS A 224 18.61 5.37 -16.40
C HIS A 224 17.20 5.28 -17.02
N TRP A 225 16.26 4.65 -16.32
CA TRP A 225 14.89 4.50 -16.80
C TRP A 225 14.14 5.84 -16.82
N SER A 226 13.34 6.03 -17.85
CA SER A 226 12.38 7.14 -17.93
C SER A 226 11.17 6.88 -17.02
N SER A 227 10.41 7.93 -16.70
CA SER A 227 9.16 7.83 -15.93
C SER A 227 8.15 6.86 -16.57
N ALA A 228 8.14 6.73 -17.91
CA ALA A 228 7.30 5.78 -18.62
C ALA A 228 7.68 4.32 -18.29
N TRP A 229 8.97 3.98 -18.34
CA TRP A 229 9.46 2.64 -17.99
C TRP A 229 9.18 2.28 -16.54
N ILE A 230 9.31 3.26 -15.63
CA ILE A 230 8.91 3.10 -14.22
C ILE A 230 7.41 2.78 -14.12
N GLY A 231 6.58 3.55 -14.83
CA GLY A 231 5.12 3.33 -14.86
C GLY A 231 4.76 1.95 -15.40
N TYR A 232 5.38 1.53 -16.51
CA TYR A 232 5.14 0.20 -17.11
C TYR A 232 5.57 -0.95 -16.20
N SER A 233 6.71 -0.83 -15.53
CA SER A 233 7.18 -1.86 -14.59
C SER A 233 6.24 -2.03 -13.40
N LEU A 234 5.71 -0.95 -12.84
CA LEU A 234 4.73 -0.98 -11.75
C LEU A 234 3.38 -1.52 -12.22
N ALA A 235 2.95 -1.19 -13.45
CA ALA A 235 1.74 -1.74 -14.03
C ALA A 235 1.88 -3.25 -14.29
N LEU A 236 3.02 -3.69 -14.85
CA LEU A 236 3.33 -5.11 -15.05
C LEU A 236 3.29 -5.87 -13.73
N TYR A 237 3.95 -5.33 -12.69
CA TYR A 237 3.86 -5.89 -11.35
C TYR A 237 2.40 -5.99 -10.87
N GLY A 238 1.60 -4.94 -11.03
CA GLY A 238 0.20 -4.92 -10.64
C GLY A 238 -0.62 -6.01 -11.33
N VAL A 239 -0.46 -6.18 -12.65
CA VAL A 239 -1.13 -7.23 -13.42
C VAL A 239 -0.70 -8.62 -12.93
N LEU A 240 0.60 -8.87 -12.82
CA LEU A 240 1.14 -10.16 -12.35
C LEU A 240 0.66 -10.48 -10.92
N ALA A 241 0.62 -9.48 -10.02
CA ALA A 241 0.15 -9.65 -8.66
C ALA A 241 -1.35 -9.99 -8.60
N VAL A 242 -2.19 -9.34 -9.41
CA VAL A 242 -3.63 -9.67 -9.51
C VAL A 242 -3.82 -11.08 -10.05
N LEU A 243 -3.09 -11.47 -11.10
CA LEU A 243 -3.14 -12.83 -11.64
C LEU A 243 -2.68 -13.87 -10.60
N ALA A 244 -1.61 -13.58 -9.86
CA ALA A 244 -1.14 -14.45 -8.79
C ALA A 244 -2.19 -14.62 -7.69
N GLN A 245 -2.81 -13.53 -7.23
CA GLN A 245 -3.81 -13.55 -6.16
C GLN A 245 -5.16 -14.17 -6.58
N THR A 246 -5.52 -14.12 -7.84
CA THR A 246 -6.79 -14.68 -8.36
C THR A 246 -6.61 -16.10 -8.88
N LEU A 247 -5.85 -16.25 -9.96
CA LEU A 247 -5.63 -17.57 -10.60
C LEU A 247 -4.62 -18.41 -9.82
N GLY A 248 -3.50 -17.81 -9.40
CA GLY A 248 -2.42 -18.50 -8.71
C GLY A 248 -2.87 -19.12 -7.39
N VAL A 249 -3.63 -18.36 -6.58
CA VAL A 249 -4.18 -18.88 -5.30
C VAL A 249 -5.11 -20.06 -5.56
N ASN A 250 -6.02 -19.97 -6.53
CA ASN A 250 -6.96 -21.05 -6.85
C ASN A 250 -6.24 -22.31 -7.33
N LEU A 251 -5.19 -22.18 -8.11
CA LEU A 251 -4.38 -23.31 -8.58
C LEU A 251 -3.58 -23.93 -7.42
N CYS A 252 -2.94 -23.10 -6.60
CA CYS A 252 -2.10 -23.57 -5.49
C CYS A 252 -2.94 -24.22 -4.38
N LYS A 253 -4.11 -23.68 -4.05
CA LYS A 253 -5.01 -24.24 -3.00
C LYS A 253 -5.54 -25.64 -3.32
N ARG A 254 -5.45 -26.10 -4.56
CA ARG A 254 -5.75 -27.50 -4.90
C ARG A 254 -4.75 -28.50 -4.29
N ARG A 255 -3.54 -28.06 -3.93
CA ARG A 255 -2.44 -28.91 -3.44
C ARG A 255 -1.75 -28.39 -2.18
N LEU A 256 -1.93 -27.13 -1.85
CA LEU A 256 -1.25 -26.45 -0.74
C LEU A 256 -2.27 -25.90 0.26
N ASP A 257 -1.99 -26.11 1.53
CA ASP A 257 -2.67 -25.43 2.64
C ASP A 257 -2.23 -23.95 2.73
N ASP A 258 -2.96 -23.15 3.51
CA ASP A 258 -2.65 -21.72 3.67
C ASP A 258 -1.26 -21.49 4.28
N ALA A 259 -0.76 -22.38 5.14
CA ALA A 259 0.56 -22.24 5.75
C ALA A 259 1.69 -22.51 4.74
N ARG A 260 1.52 -23.50 3.85
CA ARG A 260 2.47 -23.78 2.77
C ARG A 260 2.42 -22.69 1.70
N LEU A 261 1.22 -22.21 1.36
CA LEU A 261 1.04 -21.12 0.40
C LEU A 261 1.67 -19.83 0.91
N LEU A 262 1.52 -19.50 2.20
CA LEU A 262 2.20 -18.37 2.83
C LEU A 262 3.73 -18.50 2.70
N ARG A 263 4.30 -19.65 3.05
CA ARG A 263 5.76 -19.88 2.96
C ARG A 263 6.27 -19.78 1.54
N LEU A 264 5.57 -20.37 0.57
CA LEU A 264 5.91 -20.27 -0.85
C LEU A 264 5.90 -18.81 -1.32
N GLY A 265 4.84 -18.05 -1.00
CA GLY A 265 4.74 -16.64 -1.33
C GLY A 265 5.86 -15.81 -0.73
N LEU A 266 6.18 -15.99 0.57
CA LEU A 266 7.28 -15.29 1.21
C LEU A 266 8.66 -15.64 0.62
N ALA A 267 8.90 -16.91 0.28
CA ALA A 267 10.12 -17.33 -0.38
C ALA A 267 10.29 -16.67 -1.76
N LEU A 268 9.23 -16.67 -2.58
CA LEU A 268 9.22 -16.02 -3.90
C LEU A 268 9.41 -14.50 -3.78
N GLN A 269 8.77 -13.87 -2.81
CA GLN A 269 8.91 -12.43 -2.56
C GLN A 269 10.32 -12.06 -2.12
N GLY A 270 10.91 -12.83 -1.19
CA GLY A 270 12.30 -12.67 -0.76
C GLY A 270 13.28 -12.88 -1.91
N CYS A 271 13.06 -13.91 -2.74
CA CYS A 271 13.84 -14.17 -3.95
C CYS A 271 13.77 -12.97 -4.92
N GLY A 272 12.56 -12.43 -5.21
CA GLY A 272 12.39 -11.27 -6.06
C GLY A 272 13.14 -10.05 -5.55
N LEU A 273 13.07 -9.76 -4.24
CA LEU A 273 13.81 -8.65 -3.62
C LEU A 273 15.34 -8.86 -3.70
N LEU A 274 15.82 -10.08 -3.49
CA LEU A 274 17.25 -10.41 -3.65
C LEU A 274 17.70 -10.18 -5.09
N LEU A 275 16.91 -10.63 -6.07
CA LEU A 275 17.21 -10.40 -7.48
C LEU A 275 17.25 -8.90 -7.81
N PHE A 276 16.34 -8.08 -7.31
CA PHE A 276 16.38 -6.61 -7.48
C PHE A 276 17.68 -6.00 -6.94
N ALA A 277 18.21 -6.52 -5.84
CA ALA A 277 19.45 -6.02 -5.27
C ALA A 277 20.69 -6.38 -6.12
N LEU A 278 20.70 -7.56 -6.75
CA LEU A 278 21.89 -8.16 -7.36
C LEU A 278 21.97 -8.00 -8.88
N VAL A 279 20.85 -7.75 -9.54
CA VAL A 279 20.79 -7.72 -11.01
C VAL A 279 21.37 -6.42 -11.56
N ASP A 280 22.20 -6.51 -12.62
CA ASP A 280 22.85 -5.39 -13.30
C ASP A 280 22.30 -5.09 -14.71
N SER A 281 21.28 -5.82 -15.15
CA SER A 281 20.64 -5.65 -16.45
C SER A 281 19.15 -5.33 -16.30
N SER A 282 18.65 -4.36 -17.09
CA SER A 282 17.22 -4.03 -17.14
C SER A 282 16.34 -5.24 -17.53
N PHE A 283 16.83 -6.09 -18.42
CA PHE A 283 16.09 -7.30 -18.83
C PHE A 283 15.87 -8.24 -17.63
N TRP A 284 16.94 -8.58 -16.90
CA TRP A 284 16.84 -9.45 -15.73
C TRP A 284 16.06 -8.80 -14.58
N LEU A 285 16.11 -7.46 -14.48
CA LEU A 285 15.30 -6.71 -13.50
C LEU A 285 13.80 -6.89 -13.77
N VAL A 286 13.39 -6.81 -15.05
CA VAL A 286 11.99 -7.04 -15.45
C VAL A 286 11.61 -8.52 -15.20
N CYS A 287 12.49 -9.47 -15.51
CA CYS A 287 12.26 -10.90 -15.19
C CYS A 287 12.08 -11.14 -13.69
N ALA A 288 12.81 -10.42 -12.84
CA ALA A 288 12.72 -10.52 -11.38
C ALA A 288 11.38 -9.99 -10.82
N LEU A 289 10.62 -9.20 -11.58
CA LEU A 289 9.24 -8.83 -11.21
C LEU A 289 8.33 -10.07 -11.10
N LEU A 290 8.60 -11.14 -11.86
CA LEU A 290 7.75 -12.34 -11.84
C LEU A 290 7.79 -13.05 -10.47
N PRO A 291 8.95 -13.49 -9.93
CA PRO A 291 8.97 -14.09 -8.60
C PRO A 291 8.50 -13.12 -7.51
N PHE A 292 8.82 -11.83 -7.62
CA PHE A 292 8.34 -10.81 -6.68
C PHE A 292 6.81 -10.69 -6.69
N ALA A 293 6.18 -10.67 -7.86
CA ALA A 293 4.72 -10.59 -8.00
C ALA A 293 4.05 -11.91 -7.55
N LEU A 294 4.61 -13.07 -7.86
CA LEU A 294 4.13 -14.35 -7.35
C LEU A 294 4.21 -14.41 -5.81
N GLY A 295 5.13 -13.67 -5.20
CA GLY A 295 5.18 -13.48 -3.75
C GLY A 295 3.89 -12.94 -3.13
N SER A 296 3.07 -12.23 -3.91
CA SER A 296 1.75 -11.73 -3.46
C SER A 296 0.75 -12.83 -3.10
N LEU A 297 1.01 -14.11 -3.46
CA LEU A 297 0.29 -15.29 -2.97
C LEU A 297 0.27 -15.37 -1.44
N ALA A 298 1.28 -14.82 -0.76
CA ALA A 298 1.33 -14.76 0.70
C ALA A 298 0.18 -13.95 1.30
N THR A 299 -0.31 -12.91 0.62
CA THR A 299 -1.31 -11.98 1.17
C THR A 299 -2.64 -12.66 1.52
N PRO A 300 -3.33 -13.35 0.59
CA PRO A 300 -4.58 -14.04 0.90
C PRO A 300 -4.39 -15.22 1.88
N ALA A 301 -3.26 -15.92 1.79
CA ALA A 301 -2.93 -16.99 2.73
C ALA A 301 -2.75 -16.45 4.17
N MET A 302 -2.05 -15.32 4.32
CA MET A 302 -1.89 -14.63 5.61
C MET A 302 -3.23 -14.19 6.19
N GLN A 303 -4.10 -13.59 5.37
CA GLN A 303 -5.43 -13.16 5.80
C GLN A 303 -6.30 -14.34 6.21
N GLY A 304 -6.27 -15.45 5.46
CA GLY A 304 -6.95 -16.69 5.81
C GLY A 304 -6.51 -17.24 7.16
N LEU A 305 -5.19 -17.35 7.37
CA LEU A 305 -4.60 -17.84 8.63
C LEU A 305 -4.91 -16.93 9.83
N LEU A 306 -4.94 -15.62 9.65
CA LEU A 306 -5.31 -14.66 10.70
C LEU A 306 -6.81 -14.74 11.02
N SER A 307 -7.65 -14.73 9.98
CA SER A 307 -9.10 -14.79 10.14
C SER A 307 -9.56 -16.08 10.83
N ALA A 308 -8.93 -17.22 10.52
CA ALA A 308 -9.24 -18.51 11.18
C ALA A 308 -8.88 -18.54 12.68
N ARG A 309 -7.94 -17.66 13.13
CA ARG A 309 -7.49 -17.62 14.55
C ARG A 309 -8.17 -16.53 15.39
N VAL A 310 -8.91 -15.63 14.76
CA VAL A 310 -9.59 -14.52 15.43
C VAL A 310 -11.10 -14.78 15.42
N PRO A 311 -11.80 -14.67 16.56
CA PRO A 311 -13.25 -14.86 16.63
C PRO A 311 -14.02 -13.95 15.66
N VAL A 312 -15.17 -14.42 15.20
CA VAL A 312 -16.00 -13.73 14.19
C VAL A 312 -16.41 -12.32 14.63
N ASP A 313 -16.71 -12.15 15.91
CA ASP A 313 -17.07 -10.86 16.54
C ASP A 313 -15.92 -9.86 16.61
N ARG A 314 -14.65 -10.31 16.46
CA ARG A 314 -13.44 -9.49 16.50
C ARG A 314 -12.77 -9.32 15.13
N GLN A 315 -13.37 -9.74 14.03
CA GLN A 315 -12.82 -9.58 12.67
C GLN A 315 -12.62 -8.11 12.29
N GLY A 316 -13.50 -7.21 12.73
CA GLY A 316 -13.33 -5.76 12.54
C GLY A 316 -12.09 -5.22 13.27
N GLU A 317 -11.79 -5.70 14.46
CA GLU A 317 -10.58 -5.35 15.21
C GLU A 317 -9.33 -5.86 14.48
N LEU A 318 -9.38 -7.07 13.92
CA LEU A 318 -8.29 -7.60 13.09
C LEU A 318 -8.00 -6.68 11.90
N GLN A 319 -9.02 -6.27 11.13
CA GLN A 319 -8.82 -5.37 9.99
C GLN A 319 -8.22 -4.01 10.42
N GLY A 320 -8.64 -3.50 11.57
CA GLY A 320 -8.04 -2.30 12.17
C GLY A 320 -6.57 -2.47 12.51
N VAL A 321 -6.19 -3.63 13.07
CA VAL A 321 -4.78 -3.96 13.36
C VAL A 321 -3.95 -4.10 12.09
N LEU A 322 -4.47 -4.76 11.05
CA LEU A 322 -3.80 -4.87 9.75
C LEU A 322 -3.52 -3.50 9.13
N SER A 323 -4.52 -2.62 9.11
CA SER A 323 -4.38 -1.24 8.62
C SER A 323 -3.36 -0.44 9.44
N SER A 324 -3.33 -0.62 10.76
CA SER A 324 -2.39 0.06 11.64
C SER A 324 -0.94 -0.40 11.39
N LEU A 325 -0.71 -1.71 11.18
CA LEU A 325 0.61 -2.22 10.82
C LEU A 325 1.09 -1.71 9.46
N MET A 326 0.19 -1.62 8.47
CA MET A 326 0.51 -0.99 7.18
C MET A 326 0.91 0.48 7.35
N SER A 327 0.18 1.23 8.17
CA SER A 327 0.48 2.64 8.43
C SER A 327 1.82 2.82 9.16
N LEU A 328 2.11 1.97 10.16
CA LEU A 328 3.40 1.98 10.86
C LEU A 328 4.56 1.67 9.91
N ALA A 329 4.40 0.68 9.03
CA ALA A 329 5.40 0.37 8.02
C ALA A 329 5.59 1.54 7.03
N ALA A 330 4.51 2.24 6.65
CA ALA A 330 4.56 3.41 5.78
C ALA A 330 5.15 4.67 6.44
N ILE A 331 5.29 4.68 7.76
CA ILE A 331 5.96 5.75 8.52
C ILE A 331 7.45 5.42 8.71
N VAL A 332 7.75 4.21 9.17
CA VAL A 332 9.13 3.79 9.52
C VAL A 332 9.91 3.37 8.27
N GLY A 333 9.25 2.73 7.31
CA GLY A 333 9.88 2.17 6.12
C GLY A 333 10.55 3.21 5.21
N PRO A 334 9.88 4.31 4.83
CA PRO A 334 10.45 5.30 3.93
C PRO A 334 11.81 5.86 4.40
N PRO A 335 11.96 6.38 5.63
CA PRO A 335 13.27 6.88 6.07
C PRO A 335 14.33 5.77 6.18
N LEU A 336 13.94 4.56 6.58
CA LEU A 336 14.86 3.42 6.65
C LEU A 336 15.36 3.03 5.26
N MET A 337 14.47 2.84 4.31
CA MET A 337 14.82 2.35 2.97
C MET A 337 15.52 3.42 2.13
N SER A 338 15.10 4.69 2.24
CA SER A 338 15.80 5.80 1.56
C SER A 338 17.17 6.08 2.17
N GLY A 339 17.31 5.93 3.49
CA GLY A 339 18.62 6.04 4.17
C GLY A 339 19.60 4.97 3.69
N LEU A 340 19.15 3.71 3.55
CA LEU A 340 19.95 2.63 2.99
C LEU A 340 20.30 2.87 1.51
N PHE A 341 19.38 3.45 0.73
CA PHE A 341 19.63 3.82 -0.66
C PHE A 341 20.67 4.94 -0.75
N HIS A 342 20.51 6.00 0.05
CA HIS A 342 21.44 7.12 0.11
C HIS A 342 22.85 6.65 0.50
N TRP A 343 22.95 5.79 1.51
CA TRP A 343 24.23 5.22 1.94
C TRP A 343 24.84 4.32 0.84
N GLY A 344 24.07 3.40 0.28
CA GLY A 344 24.56 2.44 -0.72
C GLY A 344 24.89 3.05 -2.10
N SER A 345 24.29 4.20 -2.44
CA SER A 345 24.61 4.97 -3.67
C SER A 345 25.62 6.07 -3.42
N GLY A 346 26.12 6.22 -2.19
CA GLY A 346 27.05 7.28 -1.80
C GLY A 346 28.51 6.96 -2.10
N PRO A 347 29.38 7.98 -2.21
CA PRO A 347 30.81 7.80 -2.45
C PRO A 347 31.55 7.18 -1.25
N LEU A 348 30.94 7.16 -0.07
CA LEU A 348 31.48 6.57 1.16
C LEU A 348 31.07 5.11 1.36
N ALA A 349 30.28 4.53 0.45
CA ALA A 349 29.90 3.13 0.53
C ALA A 349 31.15 2.24 0.32
N PRO A 350 31.44 1.30 1.24
CA PRO A 350 32.56 0.36 1.06
C PRO A 350 32.44 -0.48 -0.22
N VAL A 351 31.20 -0.74 -0.62
CA VAL A 351 30.82 -1.37 -1.89
C VAL A 351 29.64 -0.57 -2.42
N PRO A 352 29.71 -0.05 -3.67
CA PRO A 352 28.57 0.63 -4.29
C PRO A 352 27.40 -0.36 -4.42
N LEU A 353 26.38 -0.23 -3.58
CA LEU A 353 25.24 -1.14 -3.52
C LEU A 353 23.94 -0.34 -3.51
N ALA A 354 23.57 0.24 -4.66
CA ALA A 354 22.27 0.92 -4.82
C ALA A 354 21.07 0.00 -4.50
N GLY A 355 21.26 -1.32 -4.57
CA GLY A 355 20.28 -2.35 -4.20
C GLY A 355 20.17 -2.63 -2.68
N ALA A 356 20.92 -1.94 -1.80
CA ALA A 356 20.90 -2.16 -0.34
C ALA A 356 19.48 -2.17 0.28
N PRO A 357 18.52 -1.29 -0.10
CA PRO A 357 17.16 -1.34 0.42
C PRO A 357 16.43 -2.65 0.08
N PHE A 358 16.62 -3.17 -1.12
CA PHE A 358 16.01 -4.43 -1.54
C PHE A 358 16.63 -5.63 -0.83
N LEU A 359 17.94 -5.58 -0.55
CA LEU A 359 18.60 -6.58 0.28
C LEU A 359 18.04 -6.58 1.72
N ALA A 360 17.91 -5.40 2.33
CA ALA A 360 17.29 -5.27 3.64
C ALA A 360 15.83 -5.74 3.63
N GLY A 361 15.06 -5.39 2.60
CA GLY A 361 13.71 -5.89 2.39
C GLY A 361 13.63 -7.41 2.28
N ALA A 362 14.55 -8.00 1.52
CA ALA A 362 14.68 -9.46 1.40
C ALA A 362 14.97 -10.12 2.75
N LEU A 363 15.90 -9.59 3.53
CA LEU A 363 16.23 -10.10 4.87
C LEU A 363 15.03 -10.04 5.81
N LEU A 364 14.25 -8.95 5.78
CA LEU A 364 13.03 -8.82 6.57
C LEU A 364 11.97 -9.86 6.16
N VAL A 365 11.74 -10.04 4.85
CA VAL A 365 10.79 -11.05 4.34
C VAL A 365 11.25 -12.47 4.67
N LEU A 366 12.55 -12.77 4.53
CA LEU A 366 13.12 -14.07 4.88
C LEU A 366 13.06 -14.32 6.39
N ALA A 367 13.29 -13.32 7.24
CA ALA A 367 13.03 -13.42 8.68
C ALA A 367 11.54 -13.74 8.97
N GLY A 368 10.63 -13.10 8.25
CA GLY A 368 9.21 -13.44 8.26
C GLY A 368 8.95 -14.89 7.84
N LEU A 369 9.62 -15.38 6.82
CA LEU A 369 9.54 -16.78 6.38
C LEU A 369 10.01 -17.74 7.48
N VAL A 370 11.13 -17.46 8.15
CA VAL A 370 11.63 -18.27 9.27
C VAL A 370 10.60 -18.32 10.41
N LEU A 371 10.00 -17.18 10.76
CA LEU A 371 8.90 -17.15 11.73
C LEU A 371 7.67 -17.94 11.27
N ALA A 372 7.35 -17.92 9.97
CA ALA A 372 6.24 -18.67 9.40
C ALA A 372 6.48 -20.20 9.41
N TRP A 373 7.72 -20.67 9.39
CA TRP A 373 8.04 -22.10 9.56
C TRP A 373 7.69 -22.62 10.95
N GLN A 374 7.75 -21.78 11.95
CA GLN A 374 7.42 -22.12 13.34
C GLN A 374 5.91 -22.08 13.64
N LEU A 375 5.06 -21.74 12.66
CA LEU A 375 3.61 -21.81 12.81
C LEU A 375 3.19 -23.28 12.85
N ARG A 376 2.53 -23.67 13.95
CA ARG A 376 1.94 -25.01 14.06
C ARG A 376 0.69 -25.08 13.16
N PRO A 377 0.46 -26.22 12.44
CA PRO A 377 -0.79 -26.42 11.73
C PRO A 377 -1.97 -26.25 12.68
N THR A 378 -3.02 -25.57 12.28
CA THR A 378 -4.29 -25.55 12.99
C THR A 378 -4.90 -26.95 12.89
N GLY A 379 -5.57 -27.43 13.96
CA GLY A 379 -6.09 -28.82 14.03
C GLY A 379 -7.07 -29.21 12.90
N GLU A 380 -7.63 -28.26 12.17
CA GLU A 380 -8.47 -28.48 10.98
C GLU A 380 -7.67 -28.95 9.74
N ASP A 381 -6.34 -28.70 9.68
CA ASP A 381 -5.50 -29.16 8.58
C ASP A 381 -5.28 -30.70 8.57
N ARG A 382 -5.71 -31.41 9.61
CA ARG A 382 -5.56 -32.88 9.70
C ARG A 382 -6.71 -33.67 9.04
N SER A 383 -7.78 -33.02 8.65
CA SER A 383 -8.98 -33.72 8.10
C SER A 383 -8.93 -33.98 6.59
N TRP A 384 -7.86 -33.56 5.88
CA TRP A 384 -7.75 -33.72 4.42
C TRP A 384 -6.68 -34.75 3.98
N THR A 385 -6.12 -35.54 4.90
CA THR A 385 -5.16 -36.62 4.60
C THR A 385 -5.73 -37.99 4.95
N GLY A 386 -7.01 -38.21 4.65
CA GLY A 386 -7.67 -39.51 4.71
C GLY A 386 -8.20 -39.93 3.36
#